data_3eca2b3cb313c6a20d0026dcddc4ac4b
#
_entry.id   3eca2b3cb313c6a20d0026dcddc4ac4b
#
_cell.length_a   1.000
_cell.length_b   1.000
_cell.length_c   1.000
_cell.angle_alpha   90.00
_cell.angle_beta   90.00
_cell.angle_gamma   90.00
#
_symmetry.space_group_name_H-M   'P 1'
#
loop_
_entity.id
_entity.type
_entity.pdbx_description
1 polymer ?
#
loop_
_entity_poly.entity_id
_entity_poly.type
_entity_poly.pdbx_seq_one_letter_code
_entity_poly.pdbx_strand_id
1 'polypeptide(L)'
;GQQGAKIDLIVRGACMLPARVAGLSENIRVRSVIGRFLEHSRVFYFCAGQDESLYLSSADWMSRNMMRRIELAWPVNDPVLRQRIIDECLIAYLHDRRDAWDLASDGQYHRVDLTGPGHGAQNALMQRYSASPHKD
;
A
#
# COMPACT_ATOMS: atom_id res chain seq x y z
N GLY A 1 1.30 15.80 -5.27
CA GLY A 1 2.36 15.52 -6.27
C GLY A 1 3.00 16.80 -6.80
N GLN A 2 2.25 17.75 -7.33
CA GLN A 2 2.79 18.99 -7.94
C GLN A 2 3.63 19.84 -6.96
N GLN A 3 3.41 19.73 -5.67
CA GLN A 3 4.19 20.43 -4.64
C GLN A 3 5.43 19.64 -4.16
N GLY A 4 5.85 18.63 -4.90
CA GLY A 4 7.05 17.84 -4.62
C GLY A 4 6.85 16.65 -3.66
N ALA A 5 5.63 16.42 -3.14
CA ALA A 5 5.37 15.26 -2.30
C ALA A 5 5.48 13.97 -3.13
N LYS A 6 6.25 13.00 -2.63
CA LYS A 6 6.32 11.65 -3.21
C LYS A 6 5.20 10.80 -2.63
N ILE A 7 4.40 10.20 -3.50
CA ILE A 7 3.20 9.47 -3.10
C ILE A 7 3.25 8.05 -3.69
N ASP A 8 3.19 7.06 -2.83
CA ASP A 8 3.02 5.66 -3.21
C ASP A 8 1.64 5.18 -2.76
N LEU A 9 0.83 4.71 -3.69
CA LEU A 9 -0.50 4.17 -3.42
C LEU A 9 -0.53 2.67 -3.74
N ILE A 10 -0.92 1.87 -2.76
CA ILE A 10 -1.19 0.44 -2.94
C ILE A 10 -2.71 0.30 -3.00
N VAL A 11 -3.25 0.07 -4.21
CA VAL A 11 -4.69 0.05 -4.47
C VAL A 11 -5.06 -1.26 -5.13
N ARG A 12 -5.83 -2.09 -4.44
CA ARG A 12 -6.23 -3.41 -4.93
C ARG A 12 -7.12 -3.37 -6.18
N GLY A 13 -7.99 -2.39 -6.25
CA GLY A 13 -8.99 -2.28 -7.32
C GLY A 13 -8.66 -1.21 -8.36
N ALA A 14 -9.69 -0.77 -9.07
CA ALA A 14 -9.57 0.31 -10.03
C ALA A 14 -9.15 1.61 -9.36
N CYS A 15 -8.20 2.30 -9.95
CA CYS A 15 -7.76 3.63 -9.55
C CYS A 15 -7.97 4.59 -10.73
N MET A 16 -8.74 5.65 -10.49
CA MET A 16 -9.00 6.68 -11.49
C MET A 16 -7.97 7.80 -11.48
N LEU A 17 -7.02 7.76 -10.54
CA LEU A 17 -5.96 8.75 -10.45
C LEU A 17 -4.95 8.53 -11.58
N PRO A 18 -4.69 9.53 -12.44
CA PRO A 18 -3.62 9.43 -13.44
C PRO A 18 -2.26 9.40 -12.71
N ALA A 19 -1.55 8.28 -12.81
CA ALA A 19 -0.24 8.09 -12.20
C ALA A 19 0.88 8.48 -13.18
N ARG A 20 1.99 9.01 -12.68
CA ARG A 20 3.22 9.26 -13.47
C ARG A 20 3.04 10.16 -14.70
N VAL A 21 2.03 11.02 -14.72
CA VAL A 21 1.82 11.97 -15.81
C VAL A 21 2.72 13.19 -15.58
N ALA A 22 3.56 13.50 -16.56
CA ALA A 22 4.50 14.63 -16.50
C ALA A 22 3.76 15.96 -16.24
N GLY A 23 4.28 16.75 -15.30
CA GLY A 23 3.70 18.02 -14.88
C GLY A 23 2.40 17.92 -14.06
N LEU A 24 1.84 16.72 -13.86
CA LEU A 24 0.60 16.52 -13.12
C LEU A 24 0.79 15.60 -11.91
N SER A 25 1.29 14.41 -12.12
CA SER A 25 1.36 13.35 -11.11
C SER A 25 2.63 12.50 -11.24
N GLU A 26 3.70 13.06 -11.73
CA GLU A 26 4.98 12.37 -11.93
C GLU A 26 5.55 11.75 -10.64
N ASN A 27 5.25 12.36 -9.49
CA ASN A 27 5.66 11.89 -8.16
C ASN A 27 4.67 10.89 -7.54
N ILE A 28 3.62 10.50 -8.27
CA ILE A 28 2.61 9.56 -7.78
C ILE A 28 2.81 8.21 -8.46
N ARG A 29 3.06 7.19 -7.66
CA ARG A 29 3.06 5.81 -8.11
C ARG A 29 1.82 5.10 -7.57
N VAL A 30 1.15 4.36 -8.44
CA VAL A 30 0.03 3.49 -8.08
C VAL A 30 0.41 2.06 -8.40
N ARG A 31 0.28 1.21 -7.40
CA ARG A 31 0.57 -0.23 -7.48
C ARG A 31 -0.63 -1.03 -7.02
N SER A 32 -0.95 -2.09 -7.74
CA SER A 32 -1.91 -3.11 -7.33
C SER A 32 -1.17 -4.42 -7.05
N VAL A 33 -1.52 -5.11 -5.97
CA VAL A 33 -1.01 -6.45 -5.67
C VAL A 33 -2.19 -7.41 -5.62
N ILE A 34 -2.18 -8.40 -6.50
CA ILE A 34 -3.27 -9.39 -6.65
C ILE A 34 -2.69 -10.76 -6.36
N GLY A 35 -2.79 -11.20 -5.11
CA GLY A 35 -2.30 -12.48 -4.65
C GLY A 35 -3.43 -13.44 -4.29
N ARG A 36 -3.11 -14.41 -3.44
CA ARG A 36 -4.03 -15.47 -2.99
C ARG A 36 -5.18 -14.94 -2.12
N PHE A 37 -4.90 -13.93 -1.30
CA PHE A 37 -5.84 -13.38 -0.33
C PHE A 37 -6.42 -12.05 -0.81
N LEU A 38 -7.70 -11.84 -0.46
CA LEU A 38 -8.36 -10.57 -0.63
C LEU A 38 -7.90 -9.62 0.48
N GLU A 39 -7.12 -8.61 0.12
CA GLU A 39 -6.61 -7.61 1.06
C GLU A 39 -7.68 -6.56 1.40
N HIS A 40 -7.78 -6.25 2.69
CA HIS A 40 -8.74 -5.26 3.18
C HIS A 40 -8.14 -4.30 4.21
N SER A 41 -6.84 -4.26 4.30
CA SER A 41 -6.10 -3.33 5.16
C SER A 41 -6.14 -1.91 4.60
N ARG A 42 -6.43 -0.93 5.45
CA ARG A 42 -6.39 0.50 5.08
C ARG A 42 -5.42 1.18 6.03
N VAL A 43 -4.26 1.48 5.49
CA VAL A 43 -3.13 2.07 6.21
C VAL A 43 -2.76 3.38 5.52
N PHE A 44 -2.62 4.43 6.30
CA PHE A 44 -2.15 5.73 5.84
C PHE A 44 -0.87 6.09 6.59
N TYR A 45 0.20 6.29 5.85
CA TYR A 45 1.48 6.69 6.39
C TYR A 45 1.93 8.00 5.76
N PHE A 46 2.26 8.96 6.61
CA PHE A 46 2.76 10.28 6.22
C PHE A 46 4.11 10.50 6.88
N CYS A 47 5.07 10.99 6.09
CA CYS A 47 6.41 11.30 6.57
C CYS A 47 6.85 12.65 6.03
N ALA A 48 7.23 13.56 6.92
CA ALA A 48 7.76 14.88 6.60
C ALA A 48 9.01 15.15 7.44
N GLY A 49 10.17 14.77 6.92
CA GLY A 49 11.44 14.84 7.65
C GLY A 49 11.48 13.83 8.80
N GLN A 50 11.46 14.31 10.05
CA GLN A 50 11.42 13.46 11.24
C GLN A 50 9.98 13.25 11.77
N ASP A 51 9.02 13.97 11.24
CA ASP A 51 7.62 13.84 11.65
C ASP A 51 6.96 12.70 10.88
N GLU A 52 6.51 11.70 11.60
CA GLU A 52 5.85 10.52 11.06
C GLU A 52 4.47 10.33 11.68
N SER A 53 3.48 10.02 10.86
CA SER A 53 2.13 9.69 11.30
C SER A 53 1.62 8.49 10.57
N LEU A 54 1.08 7.52 11.31
CA LEU A 54 0.47 6.30 10.78
C LEU A 54 -0.94 6.14 11.35
N TYR A 55 -1.89 5.90 10.44
CA TYR A 55 -3.28 5.65 10.79
C TYR A 55 -3.76 4.33 10.20
N LEU A 56 -4.59 3.63 10.95
CA LEU A 56 -5.43 2.55 10.43
C LEU A 56 -6.84 3.10 10.23
N SER A 57 -7.56 2.56 9.23
CA SER A 57 -8.91 3.03 8.94
C SER A 57 -9.85 1.88 8.55
N SER A 58 -11.14 2.10 8.78
CA SER A 58 -12.22 1.24 8.31
C SER A 58 -12.71 1.63 6.90
N ALA A 59 -12.38 2.84 6.42
CA ALA A 59 -12.89 3.40 5.19
C ALA A 59 -12.10 2.99 3.95
N ASP A 60 -12.79 2.46 2.94
CA ASP A 60 -12.28 2.53 1.57
C ASP A 60 -12.44 3.96 1.04
N TRP A 61 -11.51 4.43 0.22
CA TRP A 61 -11.59 5.75 -0.41
C TRP A 61 -12.59 5.75 -1.57
N MET A 62 -13.83 5.50 -1.24
CA MET A 62 -14.96 5.54 -2.17
C MET A 62 -15.96 6.57 -1.69
N SER A 63 -16.59 7.28 -2.62
CA SER A 63 -17.57 8.33 -2.31
C SER A 63 -18.68 7.85 -1.36
N ARG A 64 -19.13 6.60 -1.51
CA ARG A 64 -20.16 6.01 -0.62
C ARG A 64 -19.70 5.89 0.83
N ASN A 65 -18.41 5.57 1.07
CA ASN A 65 -17.87 5.43 2.41
C ASN A 65 -17.59 6.80 3.03
N MET A 66 -16.97 7.70 2.26
CA MET A 66 -16.59 9.02 2.75
C MET A 66 -17.78 9.95 3.01
N MET A 67 -18.90 9.77 2.27
CA MET A 67 -20.04 10.71 2.29
C MET A 67 -21.31 10.14 2.95
N ARG A 68 -21.42 8.82 3.12
CA ARG A 68 -22.69 8.18 3.54
C ARG A 68 -22.53 7.16 4.67
N ARG A 69 -21.32 6.98 5.21
CA ARG A 69 -21.05 6.06 6.32
C ARG A 69 -20.31 6.76 7.42
N ILE A 70 -20.47 6.23 8.63
CA ILE A 70 -19.61 6.57 9.76
C ILE A 70 -18.43 5.63 9.68
N GLU A 71 -17.24 6.19 9.48
CA GLU A 71 -16.00 5.46 9.38
C GLU A 71 -15.03 5.94 10.46
N LEU A 72 -14.10 5.10 10.82
CA LEU A 72 -13.10 5.38 11.85
C LEU A 72 -11.71 5.42 11.23
N ALA A 73 -10.90 6.35 11.71
CA ALA A 73 -9.45 6.35 11.53
C ALA A 73 -8.79 6.61 12.88
N TRP A 74 -7.78 5.82 13.23
CA TRP A 74 -7.10 5.97 14.53
C TRP A 74 -5.58 5.93 14.34
N PRO A 75 -4.85 6.76 15.09
CA PRO A 75 -3.39 6.79 15.01
C PRO A 75 -2.77 5.56 15.68
N VAL A 76 -1.65 5.11 15.16
CA VAL A 76 -0.80 4.09 15.78
C VAL A 76 0.43 4.78 16.38
N ASN A 77 0.40 4.98 17.70
CA ASN A 77 1.44 5.72 18.41
C ASN A 77 2.57 4.82 18.94
N ASP A 78 2.29 3.54 19.17
CA ASP A 78 3.31 2.58 19.60
C ASP A 78 4.36 2.38 18.50
N PRO A 79 5.65 2.65 18.78
CA PRO A 79 6.69 2.62 17.73
C PRO A 79 6.95 1.21 17.20
N VAL A 80 6.78 0.17 18.02
CA VAL A 80 7.00 -1.23 17.61
C VAL A 80 5.88 -1.68 16.68
N LEU A 81 4.62 -1.40 17.05
CA LEU A 81 3.47 -1.70 16.19
C LEU A 81 3.50 -0.88 14.91
N ARG A 82 3.88 0.40 14.98
CA ARG A 82 4.01 1.26 13.80
C ARG A 82 5.02 0.70 12.82
N GLN A 83 6.23 0.35 13.28
CA GLN A 83 7.27 -0.21 12.42
C GLN A 83 6.80 -1.54 11.80
N ARG A 84 6.16 -2.39 12.59
CA ARG A 84 5.61 -3.64 12.09
C ARG A 84 4.57 -3.43 10.99
N ILE A 85 3.66 -2.46 11.12
CA ILE A 85 2.66 -2.14 10.11
C ILE A 85 3.34 -1.59 8.84
N ILE A 86 4.34 -0.72 8.99
CA ILE A 86 5.11 -0.20 7.85
C ILE A 86 5.74 -1.36 7.09
N ASP A 87 6.43 -2.26 7.77
CA ASP A 87 7.14 -3.37 7.13
C ASP A 87 6.17 -4.36 6.45
N GLU A 88 5.09 -4.72 7.14
CA GLU A 88 4.19 -5.79 6.71
C GLU A 88 3.07 -5.32 5.77
N CYS A 89 2.57 -4.08 5.93
CA CYS A 89 1.45 -3.58 5.13
C CYS A 89 1.86 -2.61 4.03
N LEU A 90 3.06 -2.02 4.10
CA LEU A 90 3.53 -1.07 3.09
C LEU A 90 4.77 -1.59 2.36
N ILE A 91 5.88 -1.78 3.06
CA ILE A 91 7.16 -2.12 2.44
C ILE A 91 7.11 -3.48 1.72
N ALA A 92 6.52 -4.50 2.34
CA ALA A 92 6.36 -5.82 1.71
C ALA A 92 5.62 -5.72 0.37
N TYR A 93 4.57 -4.91 0.29
CA TYR A 93 3.76 -4.72 -0.93
C TYR A 93 4.45 -3.81 -1.95
N LEU A 94 5.16 -2.79 -1.50
CA LEU A 94 5.95 -1.93 -2.39
C LEU A 94 7.13 -2.68 -3.03
N HIS A 95 7.64 -3.72 -2.37
CA HIS A 95 8.72 -4.56 -2.88
C HIS A 95 8.22 -5.85 -3.56
N ASP A 96 6.91 -6.09 -3.60
CA ASP A 96 6.36 -7.25 -4.32
C ASP A 96 6.73 -7.17 -5.80
N ARG A 97 7.30 -8.26 -6.31
CA ARG A 97 7.68 -8.39 -7.72
C ARG A 97 6.98 -9.55 -8.40
N ARG A 98 6.20 -10.34 -7.66
CA ARG A 98 5.53 -11.52 -8.16
C ARG A 98 4.07 -11.24 -8.56
N ASP A 99 3.34 -10.56 -7.66
CA ASP A 99 1.91 -10.41 -7.77
C ASP A 99 1.53 -8.92 -7.99
N ALA A 100 2.53 -8.05 -8.21
CA ALA A 100 2.38 -6.62 -8.37
C ALA A 100 2.18 -6.17 -9.81
N TRP A 101 1.37 -5.12 -9.97
CA TRP A 101 1.06 -4.42 -11.20
C TRP A 101 1.19 -2.92 -10.97
N ASP A 102 1.96 -2.22 -11.76
CA ASP A 102 2.12 -0.77 -11.69
C ASP A 102 1.26 -0.07 -12.74
N LEU A 103 0.55 0.99 -12.32
CA LEU A 103 -0.23 1.83 -13.21
C LEU A 103 0.68 2.79 -13.97
N ALA A 104 0.63 2.74 -15.29
CA ALA A 104 1.36 3.65 -16.17
C ALA A 104 0.57 4.92 -16.46
N SER A 105 1.22 5.90 -17.09
CA SER A 105 0.64 7.21 -17.42
C SER A 105 -0.47 7.15 -18.49
N ASP A 106 -0.53 6.05 -19.24
CA ASP A 106 -1.58 5.76 -20.22
C ASP A 106 -2.84 5.13 -19.62
N GLY A 107 -2.84 4.90 -18.29
CA GLY A 107 -3.95 4.27 -17.57
C GLY A 107 -3.94 2.74 -17.61
N GLN A 108 -2.91 2.11 -18.20
CA GLN A 108 -2.77 0.67 -18.24
C GLN A 108 -1.98 0.15 -17.05
N TYR A 109 -2.36 -1.03 -16.56
CA TYR A 109 -1.59 -1.76 -15.55
C TYR A 109 -0.60 -2.70 -16.23
N HIS A 110 0.67 -2.54 -15.89
CA HIS A 110 1.73 -3.42 -16.35
C HIS A 110 2.24 -4.27 -15.19
N ARG A 111 2.40 -5.56 -15.44
CA ARG A 111 2.97 -6.45 -14.45
C ARG A 111 4.41 -6.04 -14.17
N VAL A 112 4.78 -6.03 -12.89
CA VAL A 112 6.17 -5.77 -12.50
C VAL A 112 7.04 -6.92 -12.99
N ASP A 113 8.16 -6.59 -13.64
CA ASP A 113 9.04 -7.56 -14.28
C ASP A 113 9.61 -8.58 -13.28
N LEU A 114 9.50 -9.86 -13.65
CA LEU A 114 9.91 -11.03 -12.85
C LEU A 114 11.38 -11.41 -13.03
N THR A 115 12.24 -10.53 -13.55
CA THR A 115 13.66 -10.82 -13.70
C THR A 115 14.32 -11.01 -12.32
N GLY A 116 14.39 -12.25 -11.86
CA GLY A 116 14.96 -12.66 -10.58
C GLY A 116 13.98 -13.37 -9.63
N PRO A 117 14.47 -13.87 -8.48
CA PRO A 117 13.64 -14.51 -7.47
C PRO A 117 12.70 -13.47 -6.82
N GLY A 118 11.51 -13.31 -7.39
CA GLY A 118 10.48 -12.43 -6.86
C GLY A 118 9.73 -13.09 -5.71
N HIS A 119 9.76 -12.47 -4.54
CA HIS A 119 8.89 -12.85 -3.44
C HIS A 119 7.59 -12.06 -3.55
N GLY A 120 6.44 -12.75 -3.51
CA GLY A 120 5.14 -12.13 -3.32
C GLY A 120 4.96 -11.75 -1.85
N ALA A 121 4.42 -10.57 -1.59
CA ALA A 121 4.22 -10.05 -0.23
C ALA A 121 3.42 -11.02 0.63
N GLN A 122 2.31 -11.54 0.13
CA GLN A 122 1.46 -12.48 0.87
C GLN A 122 2.18 -13.78 1.19
N ASN A 123 2.96 -14.34 0.25
CA ASN A 123 3.72 -15.56 0.50
C ASN A 123 4.82 -15.35 1.55
N ALA A 124 5.53 -14.23 1.48
CA ALA A 124 6.56 -13.89 2.46
C ALA A 124 5.97 -13.74 3.87
N LEU A 125 4.82 -13.06 3.99
CA LEU A 125 4.11 -12.90 5.26
C LEU A 125 3.58 -14.25 5.79
N MET A 126 3.03 -15.11 4.92
CA MET A 126 2.61 -16.46 5.30
C MET A 126 3.77 -17.27 5.88
N GLN A 127 4.91 -17.26 5.21
CA GLN A 127 6.10 -17.99 5.68
C GLN A 127 6.59 -17.45 7.03
N ARG A 128 6.64 -16.11 7.18
CA ARG A 128 7.03 -15.46 8.44
C ARG A 128 6.14 -15.89 9.60
N TYR A 129 4.82 -15.88 9.41
CA TYR A 129 3.86 -16.23 10.46
C TYR A 129 3.76 -17.73 10.73
N SER A 130 3.97 -18.56 9.72
CA SER A 130 4.01 -20.02 9.91
C SER A 130 5.26 -20.49 10.67
N ALA A 131 6.37 -19.74 10.54
CA ALA A 131 7.62 -20.05 11.22
C ALA A 131 7.67 -19.52 12.67
N SER A 132 6.75 -18.63 13.06
CA SER A 132 6.67 -18.11 14.43
C SER A 132 5.93 -19.15 15.29
N PRO A 133 6.56 -19.81 16.30
CA PRO A 133 5.83 -20.66 17.22
C PRO A 133 4.82 -19.80 17.97
N HIS A 134 3.55 -20.24 18.00
CA HIS A 134 2.55 -19.67 18.90
C HIS A 134 3.14 -19.72 20.32
N LYS A 135 3.50 -18.57 20.87
CA LYS A 135 3.65 -18.42 22.30
C LYS A 135 2.24 -18.20 22.84
N ASP A 136 1.67 -19.28 23.38
CA ASP A 136 0.49 -19.21 24.22
C ASP A 136 0.76 -18.34 25.47
#